data_b00746391d69492a47122eae50be0b03
#
_entry.id   b00746391d69492a47122eae50be0b03
#
_cell.length_a   1.000
_cell.length_b   1.000
_cell.length_c   1.000
_cell.angle_alpha   90.00
_cell.angle_beta   90.00
_cell.angle_gamma   90.00
#
_symmetry.space_group_name_H-M   'P 1'
#
loop_
_entity.id
_entity.type
_entity.pdbx_description
1 polymer ?
#
loop_
_entity_poly.entity_id
_entity_poly.type
_entity_poly.pdbx_seq_one_letter_code
_entity_poly.pdbx_strand_id
1 'polypeptide(L)'
;MVTTSPDSPVAEAAAAMVREKVGSALVMQGPFLSGILTERDVLKAAASGSDLTTMPVSAWMTKDPQSAGPDTPVEDAAQIMLLNGFRHLPIVEGRRVHGVVSLRDLFAARISRPAQQRSAAS
;
A
#
# COMPACT_ATOMS: atom_id res chain seq x y z
N MET A 1 -2.01 6.79 -6.89
CA MET A 1 -1.03 5.83 -6.34
C MET A 1 0.30 6.55 -6.15
N VAL A 2 0.89 6.42 -4.98
CA VAL A 2 2.20 7.03 -4.69
C VAL A 2 3.28 5.99 -4.89
N THR A 3 4.32 6.35 -5.61
CA THR A 3 5.52 5.51 -5.79
C THR A 3 6.73 6.26 -5.28
N THR A 4 7.72 5.52 -4.84
CA THR A 4 8.98 6.04 -4.37
C THR A 4 10.09 5.05 -4.76
N SER A 5 11.33 5.40 -4.48
CA SER A 5 12.46 4.50 -4.73
C SER A 5 13.11 4.10 -3.41
N PRO A 6 13.88 2.99 -3.39
CA PRO A 6 14.53 2.55 -2.14
C PRO A 6 15.46 3.58 -1.53
N ASP A 7 16.07 4.42 -2.35
CA ASP A 7 17.05 5.40 -1.90
C ASP A 7 16.43 6.75 -1.54
N SER A 8 15.15 6.95 -1.82
CA SER A 8 14.48 8.21 -1.48
C SER A 8 14.35 8.35 0.03
N PRO A 9 14.42 9.59 0.54
CA PRO A 9 14.20 9.81 1.97
C PRO A 9 12.78 9.47 2.39
N VAL A 10 12.63 8.91 3.57
CA VAL A 10 11.31 8.60 4.13
C VAL A 10 10.43 9.85 4.15
N ALA A 11 11.00 11.01 4.50
CA ALA A 11 10.24 12.27 4.56
C ALA A 11 9.60 12.62 3.21
N GLU A 12 10.30 12.36 2.11
CA GLU A 12 9.78 12.63 0.77
C GLU A 12 8.58 11.74 0.45
N ALA A 13 8.70 10.44 0.74
CA ALA A 13 7.60 9.50 0.54
C ALA A 13 6.40 9.85 1.42
N ALA A 14 6.67 10.18 2.68
CA ALA A 14 5.62 10.57 3.63
C ALA A 14 4.88 11.82 3.17
N ALA A 15 5.60 12.82 2.67
CA ALA A 15 4.97 14.04 2.16
C ALA A 15 4.05 13.74 0.96
N ALA A 16 4.49 12.86 0.07
CA ALA A 16 3.67 12.46 -1.07
C ALA A 16 2.40 11.72 -0.62
N MET A 17 2.53 10.86 0.39
CA MET A 17 1.39 10.13 0.94
C MET A 17 0.36 11.09 1.53
N VAL A 18 0.81 12.08 2.27
CA VAL A 18 -0.08 13.10 2.86
C VAL A 18 -0.77 13.90 1.74
N ARG A 19 0.00 14.33 0.75
CA ARG A 19 -0.53 15.14 -0.35
C ARG A 19 -1.60 14.38 -1.14
N GLU A 20 -1.38 13.09 -1.37
CA GLU A 20 -2.30 12.25 -2.13
C GLU A 20 -3.35 11.57 -1.26
N LYS A 21 -3.29 11.77 0.04
CA LYS A 21 -4.25 11.22 1.03
C LYS A 21 -4.32 9.69 0.98
N VAL A 22 -3.16 9.05 0.89
CA VAL A 22 -3.05 7.59 0.90
C VAL A 22 -2.15 7.14 2.05
N GLY A 23 -2.32 5.90 2.49
CA GLY A 23 -1.61 5.34 3.63
C GLY A 23 -0.41 4.48 3.26
N SER A 24 -0.03 4.44 1.99
CA SER A 24 1.13 3.66 1.57
C SER A 24 1.77 4.23 0.33
N ALA A 25 3.04 3.87 0.13
CA ALA A 25 3.79 4.17 -1.08
C ALA A 25 4.40 2.87 -1.59
N LEU A 26 4.26 2.61 -2.88
CA LEU A 26 4.91 1.48 -3.50
C LEU A 26 6.36 1.84 -3.80
N VAL A 27 7.27 0.98 -3.38
CA VAL A 27 8.70 1.21 -3.56
C VAL A 27 9.12 0.49 -4.82
N MET A 28 9.47 1.25 -5.84
CA MET A 28 9.79 0.74 -7.16
C MET A 28 11.28 0.85 -7.42
N GLN A 29 11.83 -0.18 -8.04
CA GLN A 29 13.19 -0.17 -8.53
C GLN A 29 13.13 -0.42 -10.03
N GLY A 30 13.12 0.66 -10.80
CA GLY A 30 12.75 0.59 -12.20
C GLY A 30 11.31 0.12 -12.35
N PRO A 31 11.04 -0.88 -13.19
CA PRO A 31 9.69 -1.40 -13.35
C PRO A 31 9.28 -2.42 -12.27
N PHE A 32 10.18 -2.74 -11.34
CA PHE A 32 9.97 -3.81 -10.37
C PHE A 32 9.48 -3.27 -9.03
N LEU A 33 8.49 -3.94 -8.45
CA LEU A 33 8.05 -3.66 -7.09
C LEU A 33 9.07 -4.27 -6.13
N SER A 34 9.77 -3.41 -5.37
CA SER A 34 10.77 -3.89 -4.42
C SER A 34 10.28 -3.86 -2.98
N GLY A 35 9.25 -3.08 -2.68
CA GLY A 35 8.74 -3.00 -1.33
C GLY A 35 7.50 -2.15 -1.23
N ILE A 36 7.01 -2.03 -0.01
CA ILE A 36 5.92 -1.12 0.33
C ILE A 36 6.27 -0.38 1.61
N LEU A 37 6.04 0.93 1.62
CA LEU A 37 6.19 1.77 2.80
C LEU A 37 4.81 2.23 3.23
N THR A 38 4.46 1.94 4.49
CA THR A 38 3.15 2.29 5.01
C THR A 38 3.25 3.42 6.03
N GLU A 39 2.11 4.03 6.36
CA GLU A 39 2.07 5.05 7.41
C GLU A 39 2.57 4.51 8.75
N ARG A 40 2.35 3.23 9.03
CA ARG A 40 2.89 2.60 10.24
C ARG A 40 4.43 2.57 10.22
N ASP A 41 5.02 2.30 9.06
CA ASP A 41 6.47 2.32 8.91
C ASP A 41 7.03 3.71 9.14
N VAL A 42 6.35 4.73 8.62
CA VAL A 42 6.76 6.13 8.84
C VAL A 42 6.68 6.47 10.32
N LEU A 43 5.62 6.04 11.00
CA LEU A 43 5.47 6.27 12.43
C LEU A 43 6.58 5.59 13.24
N LYS A 44 6.91 4.35 12.88
CA LYS A 44 8.00 3.62 13.54
C LYS A 44 9.35 4.32 13.32
N ALA A 45 9.60 4.78 12.10
CA ALA A 45 10.81 5.52 11.78
C ALA A 45 10.93 6.80 12.61
N ALA A 46 9.83 7.54 12.72
CA ALA A 46 9.78 8.75 13.53
C ALA A 46 10.02 8.44 15.01
N ALA A 47 9.38 7.37 15.50
CA ALA A 47 9.51 6.98 16.91
C ALA A 47 10.94 6.52 17.27
N SER A 48 11.69 6.02 16.29
CA SER A 48 13.06 5.58 16.49
C SER A 48 14.06 6.73 16.69
N GLY A 49 13.63 7.96 16.42
CA GLY A 49 14.51 9.12 16.46
C GLY A 49 15.33 9.31 15.19
N SER A 50 15.09 8.53 14.15
CA SER A 50 15.80 8.67 12.87
C SER A 50 15.47 10.00 12.20
N ASP A 51 16.45 10.55 11.50
CA ASP A 51 16.22 11.73 10.68
C ASP A 51 15.56 11.30 9.37
N LEU A 52 14.27 11.56 9.24
CA LEU A 52 13.49 11.11 8.08
C LEU A 52 13.90 11.80 6.80
N THR A 53 14.59 12.95 6.88
CA THR A 53 15.06 13.66 5.70
C THR A 53 16.28 12.99 5.06
N THR A 54 16.98 12.14 5.79
CA THR A 54 18.15 11.42 5.30
C THR A 54 18.00 9.90 5.30
N MET A 55 17.07 9.38 6.10
CA MET A 55 16.85 7.95 6.22
C MET A 55 16.22 7.41 4.93
N PRO A 56 16.84 6.44 4.27
CA PRO A 56 16.26 5.92 3.02
C PRO A 56 15.03 5.05 3.29
N VAL A 57 14.12 5.08 2.34
CA VAL A 57 12.90 4.26 2.38
C VAL A 57 13.24 2.77 2.58
N SER A 58 14.32 2.31 1.98
CA SER A 58 14.74 0.89 2.08
C SER A 58 15.00 0.44 3.51
N ALA A 59 15.33 1.37 4.41
CA ALA A 59 15.58 1.02 5.81
C ALA A 59 14.30 0.66 6.58
N TRP A 60 13.14 1.10 6.10
CA TRP A 60 11.87 0.95 6.82
C TRP A 60 10.78 0.23 6.04
N MET A 61 10.94 0.05 4.74
CA MET A 61 9.94 -0.62 3.91
C MET A 61 9.84 -2.11 4.24
N THR A 62 8.72 -2.71 3.91
CA THR A 62 8.60 -4.17 3.84
C THR A 62 9.10 -4.60 2.47
N LYS A 63 10.10 -5.47 2.43
CA LYS A 63 10.66 -5.99 1.18
C LYS A 63 9.80 -7.13 0.66
N ASP A 64 9.74 -7.24 -0.66
CA ASP A 64 9.01 -8.32 -1.34
C ASP A 64 7.61 -8.51 -0.74
N PRO A 65 6.76 -7.47 -0.78
CA PRO A 65 5.47 -7.55 -0.12
C PRO A 65 4.58 -8.59 -0.80
N GLN A 66 3.70 -9.19 -0.02
CA GLN A 66 2.66 -10.03 -0.61
C GLN A 66 1.78 -9.16 -1.50
N SER A 67 1.27 -9.76 -2.56
CA SER A 67 0.44 -9.08 -3.54
C SER A 67 -0.73 -9.96 -3.94
N ALA A 68 -1.69 -9.36 -4.63
CA ALA A 68 -2.79 -10.07 -5.26
C ALA A 68 -2.85 -9.69 -6.72
N GLY A 69 -3.59 -10.46 -7.51
CA GLY A 69 -3.82 -10.13 -8.90
C GLY A 69 -5.06 -9.26 -9.06
N PRO A 70 -5.25 -8.66 -10.25
CA PRO A 70 -6.42 -7.82 -10.50
C PRO A 70 -7.75 -8.57 -10.42
N ASP A 71 -7.71 -9.88 -10.59
CA ASP A 71 -8.92 -10.72 -10.54
C ASP A 71 -9.15 -11.35 -9.17
N THR A 72 -8.33 -11.04 -8.19
CA THR A 72 -8.50 -11.57 -6.84
C THR A 72 -9.80 -11.03 -6.23
N PRO A 73 -10.70 -11.90 -5.75
CA PRO A 73 -11.92 -11.44 -5.10
C PRO A 73 -11.61 -10.59 -3.87
N VAL A 74 -12.50 -9.62 -3.60
CA VAL A 74 -12.36 -8.70 -2.47
C VAL A 74 -12.20 -9.45 -1.15
N GLU A 75 -12.99 -10.51 -0.96
CA GLU A 75 -12.93 -11.32 0.25
C GLU A 75 -11.56 -11.96 0.45
N ASP A 76 -10.97 -12.44 -0.64
CA ASP A 76 -9.66 -13.08 -0.58
C ASP A 76 -8.57 -12.07 -0.28
N ALA A 77 -8.63 -10.89 -0.90
CA ALA A 77 -7.68 -9.82 -0.62
C ALA A 77 -7.75 -9.38 0.84
N ALA A 78 -8.97 -9.22 1.35
CA ALA A 78 -9.18 -8.85 2.76
C ALA A 78 -8.62 -9.92 3.69
N GLN A 79 -8.83 -11.18 3.35
CA GLN A 79 -8.34 -12.31 4.16
C GLN A 79 -6.82 -12.35 4.21
N ILE A 80 -6.16 -12.12 3.07
CA ILE A 80 -4.70 -12.04 3.03
C ILE A 80 -4.20 -10.98 4.00
N MET A 81 -4.81 -9.81 3.98
CA MET A 81 -4.41 -8.72 4.86
C MET A 81 -4.66 -9.04 6.33
N LEU A 82 -5.84 -9.60 6.64
CA LEU A 82 -6.19 -9.93 8.02
C LEU A 82 -5.31 -11.03 8.60
N LEU A 83 -5.04 -12.09 7.81
CA LEU A 83 -4.23 -13.22 8.28
C LEU A 83 -2.77 -12.83 8.51
N ASN A 84 -2.27 -11.86 7.77
CA ASN A 84 -0.87 -11.46 7.84
C ASN A 84 -0.64 -10.17 8.64
N GLY A 85 -1.71 -9.55 9.11
CA GLY A 85 -1.60 -8.37 9.96
C GLY A 85 -1.20 -7.09 9.25
N PHE A 86 -1.40 -7.00 7.93
CA PHE A 86 -1.15 -5.75 7.20
C PHE A 86 -2.44 -5.24 6.57
N ARG A 87 -2.45 -3.95 6.24
CA ARG A 87 -3.65 -3.23 5.80
C ARG A 87 -3.56 -2.71 4.38
N HIS A 88 -2.48 -2.99 3.68
CA HIS A 88 -2.24 -2.53 2.31
C HIS A 88 -1.71 -3.69 1.50
N LEU A 89 -2.26 -3.88 0.30
CA LEU A 89 -1.92 -5.01 -0.54
C LEU A 89 -1.70 -4.52 -1.96
N PRO A 90 -0.48 -4.67 -2.51
CA PRO A 90 -0.23 -4.34 -3.91
C PRO A 90 -1.01 -5.28 -4.83
N ILE A 91 -1.49 -4.73 -5.92
CA ILE A 91 -2.16 -5.48 -6.98
C ILE A 91 -1.20 -5.54 -8.16
N VAL A 92 -0.79 -6.76 -8.50
CA VAL A 92 0.27 -6.99 -9.48
C VAL A 92 -0.18 -8.08 -10.45
N GLU A 93 0.15 -7.90 -11.72
CA GLU A 93 -0.09 -8.89 -12.75
C GLU A 93 1.24 -9.11 -13.48
N GLY A 94 1.88 -10.26 -13.24
CA GLY A 94 3.23 -10.49 -13.73
C GLY A 94 4.18 -9.46 -13.16
N ARG A 95 4.77 -8.62 -14.03
CA ARG A 95 5.66 -7.53 -13.62
C ARG A 95 4.96 -6.18 -13.56
N ARG A 96 3.69 -6.14 -13.95
CA ARG A 96 2.94 -4.90 -14.01
C ARG A 96 2.28 -4.63 -12.67
N VAL A 97 2.52 -3.46 -12.11
CA VAL A 97 1.88 -3.01 -10.88
C VAL A 97 0.63 -2.21 -11.26
N HIS A 98 -0.52 -2.71 -10.85
CA HIS A 98 -1.80 -2.04 -11.09
C HIS A 98 -2.10 -0.98 -10.05
N GLY A 99 -1.65 -1.18 -8.83
CA GLY A 99 -1.89 -0.25 -7.75
C GLY A 99 -1.80 -0.93 -6.39
N VAL A 100 -2.44 -0.33 -5.41
CA VAL A 100 -2.49 -0.86 -4.05
C VAL A 100 -3.90 -0.66 -3.51
N VAL A 101 -4.40 -1.64 -2.77
CA VAL A 101 -5.66 -1.51 -2.07
C VAL A 101 -5.40 -1.51 -0.58
N SER A 102 -6.21 -0.76 0.17
CA SER A 102 -6.18 -0.79 1.62
C SER A 102 -7.36 -1.59 2.15
N LEU A 103 -7.19 -2.17 3.34
CA LEU A 103 -8.30 -2.87 4.00
C LEU A 103 -9.47 -1.92 4.22
N ARG A 104 -9.17 -0.67 4.56
CA ARG A 104 -10.18 0.37 4.75
C ARG A 104 -10.98 0.62 3.46
N ASP A 105 -10.29 0.69 2.32
CA ASP A 105 -10.94 0.89 1.02
C ASP A 105 -11.88 -0.26 0.70
N LEU A 106 -11.50 -1.49 1.01
CA LEU A 106 -12.35 -2.65 0.77
C LEU A 106 -13.61 -2.60 1.61
N PHE A 107 -13.48 -2.22 2.88
CA PHE A 107 -14.66 -2.07 3.75
C PHE A 107 -15.56 -0.93 3.30
N ALA A 108 -14.97 0.21 2.92
CA ALA A 108 -15.73 1.34 2.42
C ALA A 108 -16.50 0.98 1.15
N ALA A 109 -15.86 0.26 0.25
CA ALA A 109 -16.52 -0.20 -0.97
C ALA A 109 -17.71 -1.10 -0.67
N ARG A 110 -17.55 -2.02 0.30
CA ARG A 110 -18.65 -2.91 0.70
C ARG A 110 -19.79 -2.14 1.32
N ILE A 111 -19.50 -1.19 2.18
CA ILE A 111 -20.51 -0.39 2.87
C ILE A 111 -21.22 0.56 1.90
N SER A 112 -20.48 1.20 1.00
CA SER A 112 -21.04 2.18 0.07
C SER A 112 -21.77 1.55 -1.12
N ARG A 113 -21.67 0.23 -1.30
CA ARG A 113 -22.27 -0.48 -2.44
C ARG A 113 -23.40 -1.44 -2.05
N PRO A 114 -24.06 -1.31 -0.91
CA PRO A 114 -24.91 -2.40 -0.44
C PRO A 114 -26.15 -2.62 -1.30
N ALA A 115 -26.96 -1.60 -1.49
CA ALA A 115 -28.25 -1.76 -2.18
C ALA A 115 -28.14 -1.48 -3.69
N GLN A 116 -27.65 -0.31 -4.03
CA GLN A 116 -27.55 0.11 -5.42
C GLN A 116 -26.64 -0.77 -6.24
N GLN A 117 -25.48 -1.09 -5.67
CA GLN A 117 -24.49 -1.92 -6.37
C GLN A 117 -25.02 -3.34 -6.57
N ARG A 118 -25.71 -3.88 -5.58
CA ARG A 118 -26.31 -5.20 -5.73
C ARG A 118 -27.39 -5.18 -6.81
N SER A 119 -28.19 -4.12 -6.86
CA SER A 119 -29.18 -3.97 -7.91
C SER A 119 -28.55 -3.81 -9.27
N ALA A 120 -27.49 -3.03 -9.36
CA ALA A 120 -26.80 -2.81 -10.62
C ALA A 120 -26.01 -4.04 -11.06
N ALA A 121 -25.50 -4.82 -10.11
CA ALA A 121 -24.68 -5.98 -10.39
C ALA A 121 -25.50 -7.24 -10.67
N SER A 122 -26.72 -7.26 -10.21
CA SER A 122 -27.58 -8.44 -10.37
C SER A 122 -28.34 -8.47 -11.68
#